data_6f05779c0e5203ce46d387f58687320c
#
_entry.id   6f05779c0e5203ce46d387f58687320c
#
_cell.length_a   1.000
_cell.length_b   1.000
_cell.length_c   1.000
_cell.angle_alpha   90.00
_cell.angle_beta   90.00
_cell.angle_gamma   90.00
#
_symmetry.space_group_name_H-M   'P 1'
#
loop_
_entity.id
_entity.type
_entity.pdbx_description
1 polymer ?
#
loop_
_entity_poly.entity_id
_entity_poly.type
_entity_poly.pdbx_seq_one_letter_code
_entity_poly.pdbx_strand_id
1 'polypeptide(L)'
;LDEERLDVGILLEPVETAKYDSLPLSSADRWGVVVRSDSPEAQHPTLTQDELVKLPLILPRRHIVIDTLHQWFNGGPEPLKIAGYHNLLTNALTLVKAGLGNLLCVEGSWTIRETPGFVFIPLSPVRLARHRLVRKKNRLLSRTAESFWAYAADHWRSEESDTQLSPKMSDSQNH
;
A
#
# COMPACT_ATOMS: atom_id res chain seq x y z
N LEU A 1 -18.00 4.68 2.79
CA LEU A 1 -17.93 5.83 3.71
C LEU A 1 -18.66 7.04 3.10
N ASP A 2 -18.28 7.48 1.90
CA ASP A 2 -18.89 8.69 1.30
C ASP A 2 -20.36 8.46 0.91
N GLU A 3 -20.72 7.26 0.46
CA GLU A 3 -22.10 6.84 0.16
C GLU A 3 -22.87 6.34 1.40
N GLU A 4 -22.33 6.53 2.61
CA GLU A 4 -22.95 6.16 3.88
C GLU A 4 -23.25 4.67 4.10
N ARG A 5 -22.67 3.80 3.29
CA ARG A 5 -22.85 2.34 3.40
C ARG A 5 -21.97 1.69 4.47
N LEU A 6 -20.92 2.38 4.92
CA LEU A 6 -19.97 1.90 5.92
C LEU A 6 -19.71 2.99 6.95
N ASP A 7 -19.62 2.62 8.21
CA ASP A 7 -19.30 3.51 9.33
C ASP A 7 -17.78 3.74 9.43
N VAL A 8 -16.99 2.69 9.25
CA VAL A 8 -15.52 2.71 9.31
C VAL A 8 -14.92 2.00 8.11
N GLY A 9 -13.66 2.27 7.81
CA GLY A 9 -12.93 1.60 6.73
C GLY A 9 -11.43 1.66 6.96
N ILE A 10 -10.68 0.77 6.28
CA ILE A 10 -9.23 0.82 6.23
C ILE A 10 -8.83 1.37 4.88
N LEU A 11 -8.01 2.41 4.88
CA LEU A 11 -7.50 3.05 3.67
C LEU A 11 -5.97 3.05 3.67
N LEU A 12 -5.40 2.84 2.48
CA LEU A 12 -3.99 3.08 2.22
C LEU A 12 -3.69 4.58 2.28
N GLU A 13 -2.60 4.98 2.92
CA GLU A 13 -2.13 6.38 2.89
C GLU A 13 -1.74 6.85 1.49
N PRO A 14 -1.84 8.16 1.21
CA PRO A 14 -2.36 9.22 2.07
C PRO A 14 -3.89 9.22 2.19
N VAL A 15 -4.39 9.82 3.28
CA VAL A 15 -5.82 9.93 3.58
C VAL A 15 -6.24 11.40 3.59
N GLU A 16 -7.41 11.70 3.06
CA GLU A 16 -8.00 13.04 3.05
C GLU A 16 -8.42 13.47 4.46
N THR A 17 -7.52 14.11 5.20
CA THR A 17 -7.74 14.53 6.60
C THR A 17 -8.87 15.56 6.76
N ALA A 18 -9.25 16.25 5.68
CA ALA A 18 -10.42 17.14 5.69
C ALA A 18 -11.74 16.37 5.83
N LYS A 19 -11.81 15.15 5.27
CA LYS A 19 -13.03 14.33 5.24
C LYS A 19 -13.10 13.31 6.36
N TYR A 20 -11.96 12.81 6.83
CA TYR A 20 -11.88 11.65 7.73
C TYR A 20 -11.12 11.95 9.01
N ASP A 21 -11.62 11.46 10.13
CA ASP A 21 -10.81 11.13 11.29
C ASP A 21 -10.09 9.82 11.01
N SER A 22 -8.84 9.68 11.45
CA SER A 22 -8.05 8.49 11.14
C SER A 22 -7.16 8.08 12.29
N LEU A 23 -6.97 6.78 12.45
CA LEU A 23 -6.02 6.15 13.36
C LEU A 23 -4.97 5.39 12.53
N PRO A 24 -3.67 5.55 12.83
CA PRO A 24 -2.64 4.76 12.15
C PRO A 24 -2.77 3.29 12.52
N LEU A 25 -2.46 2.40 11.58
CA LEU A 25 -2.23 0.98 11.86
C LEU A 25 -0.72 0.75 11.98
N SER A 26 -0.32 -0.11 12.93
CA SER A 26 1.09 -0.33 13.30
C SER A 26 1.93 -0.96 12.17
N SER A 27 1.31 -1.67 11.24
CA SER A 27 2.01 -2.34 10.14
C SER A 27 2.22 -1.44 8.93
N ALA A 28 3.43 -1.51 8.34
CA ALA A 28 3.74 -0.91 7.06
C ALA A 28 4.02 -2.00 6.03
N ASP A 29 3.46 -1.84 4.84
CA ASP A 29 3.69 -2.72 3.70
C ASP A 29 4.76 -2.15 2.77
N ARG A 30 5.45 -3.01 2.02
CA ARG A 30 6.34 -2.59 0.94
C ARG A 30 5.54 -2.43 -0.35
N TRP A 31 5.85 -1.38 -1.11
CA TRP A 31 5.41 -1.28 -2.49
C TRP A 31 6.26 -2.18 -3.38
N GLY A 32 5.61 -2.79 -4.36
CA GLY A 32 6.28 -3.64 -5.35
C GLY A 32 5.40 -3.87 -6.57
N VAL A 33 5.89 -4.70 -7.46
CA VAL A 33 5.23 -5.03 -8.72
C VAL A 33 5.01 -6.53 -8.81
N VAL A 34 3.80 -6.94 -9.12
CA VAL A 34 3.48 -8.32 -9.49
C VAL A 34 3.64 -8.47 -10.98
N VAL A 35 4.53 -9.37 -11.38
CA VAL A 35 4.83 -9.72 -12.74
C VAL A 35 4.53 -11.21 -13.00
N ARG A 36 4.49 -11.61 -14.25
CA ARG A 36 4.43 -13.05 -14.60
C ARG A 36 5.76 -13.72 -14.22
N SER A 37 5.71 -14.92 -13.70
CA SER A 37 6.90 -15.69 -13.31
C SER A 37 7.83 -16.08 -14.49
N ASP A 38 7.29 -16.06 -15.71
CA ASP A 38 8.02 -16.33 -16.95
C ASP A 38 8.55 -15.06 -17.64
N SER A 39 8.32 -13.87 -17.03
CA SER A 39 8.83 -12.61 -17.55
C SER A 39 10.30 -12.38 -17.16
N PRO A 40 11.06 -11.60 -17.96
CA PRO A 40 12.45 -11.25 -17.63
C PRO A 40 12.58 -10.59 -16.26
N GLU A 41 11.63 -9.75 -15.89
CA GLU A 41 11.61 -9.00 -14.63
C GLU A 41 11.55 -9.92 -13.40
N ALA A 42 10.94 -11.11 -13.54
CA ALA A 42 10.82 -12.08 -12.44
C ALA A 42 12.17 -12.56 -11.86
N GLN A 43 13.26 -12.34 -12.58
CA GLN A 43 14.62 -12.69 -12.12
C GLN A 43 15.25 -11.58 -11.25
N HIS A 44 14.64 -10.40 -11.18
CA HIS A 44 15.18 -9.29 -10.41
C HIS A 44 14.76 -9.42 -8.93
N PRO A 45 15.68 -9.28 -7.97
CA PRO A 45 15.34 -9.30 -6.55
C PRO A 45 14.59 -8.03 -6.11
N THR A 46 14.79 -6.94 -6.83
CA THR A 46 14.12 -5.63 -6.63
C THR A 46 13.99 -4.92 -7.98
N LEU A 47 13.09 -3.95 -8.07
CA LEU A 47 12.98 -3.05 -9.23
C LEU A 47 13.32 -1.63 -8.82
N THR A 48 14.25 -1.03 -9.54
CA THR A 48 14.60 0.38 -9.41
C THR A 48 13.58 1.27 -10.11
N GLN A 49 13.64 2.58 -9.83
CA GLN A 49 12.80 3.56 -10.51
C GLN A 49 12.99 3.53 -12.03
N ASP A 50 14.24 3.47 -12.50
CA ASP A 50 14.59 3.47 -13.93
C ASP A 50 14.12 2.19 -14.66
N GLU A 51 14.03 1.08 -13.96
CA GLU A 51 13.45 -0.15 -14.50
C GLU A 51 11.93 -0.06 -14.53
N LEU A 52 11.32 0.48 -13.46
CA LEU A 52 9.87 0.55 -13.33
C LEU A 52 9.22 1.44 -14.40
N VAL A 53 9.82 2.59 -14.75
CA VAL A 53 9.27 3.50 -15.76
C VAL A 53 9.25 2.89 -17.18
N LYS A 54 10.04 1.84 -17.40
CA LYS A 54 10.06 1.11 -18.68
C LYS A 54 8.91 0.11 -18.81
N LEU A 55 8.32 -0.29 -17.68
CA LEU A 55 7.27 -1.31 -17.65
C LEU A 55 5.89 -0.70 -17.85
N PRO A 56 4.99 -1.35 -18.62
CA PRO A 56 3.59 -1.00 -18.62
C PRO A 56 2.97 -1.37 -17.27
N LEU A 57 2.40 -0.39 -16.56
CA LEU A 57 1.91 -0.56 -15.19
C LEU A 57 0.38 -0.50 -15.11
N ILE A 58 -0.18 -1.37 -14.27
CA ILE A 58 -1.58 -1.34 -13.85
C ILE A 58 -1.59 -0.77 -12.44
N LEU A 59 -2.19 0.41 -12.25
CA LEU A 59 -2.17 1.18 -11.02
C LEU A 59 -3.48 1.07 -10.22
N PRO A 60 -3.46 1.27 -8.89
CA PRO A 60 -4.69 1.44 -8.13
C PRO A 60 -5.44 2.69 -8.61
N ARG A 61 -6.78 2.61 -8.70
CA ARG A 61 -7.63 3.69 -9.26
C ARG A 61 -7.79 4.91 -8.34
N ARG A 62 -7.33 4.86 -7.11
CA ARG A 62 -7.52 5.92 -6.13
C ARG A 62 -6.59 7.10 -6.43
N HIS A 63 -7.16 8.27 -6.80
CA HIS A 63 -6.41 9.44 -7.25
C HIS A 63 -5.30 9.88 -6.30
N ILE A 64 -5.59 9.99 -5.01
CA ILE A 64 -4.59 10.42 -4.02
C ILE A 64 -3.37 9.46 -3.93
N VAL A 65 -3.57 8.16 -4.21
CA VAL A 65 -2.48 7.19 -4.31
C VAL A 65 -1.72 7.37 -5.62
N ILE A 66 -2.44 7.60 -6.72
CA ILE A 66 -1.84 7.88 -8.03
C ILE A 66 -0.97 9.13 -7.96
N ASP A 67 -1.44 10.21 -7.33
CA ASP A 67 -0.68 11.44 -7.16
C ASP A 67 0.62 11.21 -6.36
N THR A 68 0.56 10.38 -5.32
CA THR A 68 1.75 9.98 -4.55
C THR A 68 2.75 9.19 -5.41
N LEU A 69 2.25 8.25 -6.22
CA LEU A 69 3.08 7.50 -7.14
C LEU A 69 3.74 8.42 -8.18
N HIS A 70 2.97 9.33 -8.76
CA HIS A 70 3.52 10.33 -9.68
C HIS A 70 4.61 11.19 -9.01
N GLN A 71 4.41 11.63 -7.76
CA GLN A 71 5.44 12.38 -7.01
C GLN A 71 6.72 11.58 -6.81
N TRP A 72 6.64 10.27 -6.58
CA TRP A 72 7.83 9.42 -6.44
C TRP A 72 8.62 9.32 -7.74
N PHE A 73 7.96 9.42 -8.88
CA PHE A 73 8.56 9.22 -10.21
C PHE A 73 8.75 10.51 -11.01
N ASN A 74 8.23 11.66 -10.55
CA ASN A 74 8.34 12.96 -11.22
C ASN A 74 9.76 13.57 -11.22
N GLY A 75 10.75 12.92 -10.68
CA GLY A 75 12.17 13.31 -10.76
C GLY A 75 12.98 12.48 -11.77
N GLY A 76 12.35 11.51 -12.41
CA GLY A 76 12.99 10.63 -13.40
C GLY A 76 12.90 11.18 -14.84
N PRO A 77 13.72 10.65 -15.74
CA PRO A 77 13.78 11.12 -17.14
C PRO A 77 12.52 10.77 -17.96
N GLU A 78 11.72 9.82 -17.53
CA GLU A 78 10.53 9.33 -18.24
C GLU A 78 9.30 9.24 -17.33
N PRO A 79 8.10 9.56 -17.85
CA PRO A 79 6.85 9.35 -17.12
C PRO A 79 6.51 7.86 -17.04
N LEU A 80 5.70 7.48 -16.03
CA LEU A 80 5.18 6.12 -15.90
C LEU A 80 4.35 5.71 -17.13
N LYS A 81 4.58 4.52 -17.64
CA LYS A 81 3.77 3.90 -18.70
C LYS A 81 2.53 3.25 -18.08
N ILE A 82 1.41 3.94 -18.07
CA ILE A 82 0.18 3.43 -17.46
C ILE A 82 -0.60 2.62 -18.48
N ALA A 83 -0.67 1.29 -18.28
CA ALA A 83 -1.46 0.36 -19.10
C ALA A 83 -2.93 0.29 -18.66
N GLY A 84 -3.22 0.63 -17.42
CA GLY A 84 -4.58 0.62 -16.90
C GLY A 84 -4.69 0.87 -15.40
N TYR A 85 -5.92 0.82 -14.92
CA TYR A 85 -6.23 1.03 -13.50
C TYR A 85 -7.09 -0.11 -12.96
N HIS A 86 -6.92 -0.42 -11.68
CA HIS A 86 -7.71 -1.43 -10.99
C HIS A 86 -8.29 -0.90 -9.66
N ASN A 87 -9.37 -1.52 -9.23
CA ASN A 87 -9.98 -1.33 -7.91
C ASN A 87 -9.91 -2.60 -7.04
N LEU A 88 -9.64 -3.75 -7.66
CA LEU A 88 -9.49 -5.05 -7.01
C LEU A 88 -8.27 -5.77 -7.58
N LEU A 89 -7.38 -6.24 -6.70
CA LEU A 89 -6.14 -6.92 -7.08
C LEU A 89 -6.42 -8.19 -7.91
N THR A 90 -7.40 -9.00 -7.52
CA THR A 90 -7.74 -10.24 -8.23
C THR A 90 -8.11 -10.02 -9.70
N ASN A 91 -8.83 -8.93 -10.00
CA ASN A 91 -9.17 -8.58 -11.37
C ASN A 91 -7.93 -8.14 -12.15
N ALA A 92 -7.02 -7.41 -11.49
CA ALA A 92 -5.78 -6.95 -12.11
C ALA A 92 -4.84 -8.11 -12.48
N LEU A 93 -4.80 -9.19 -11.70
CA LEU A 93 -4.02 -10.39 -12.04
C LEU A 93 -4.43 -11.02 -13.38
N THR A 94 -5.71 -10.94 -13.75
CA THR A 94 -6.16 -11.38 -15.07
C THR A 94 -5.54 -10.56 -16.19
N LEU A 95 -5.39 -9.25 -16.00
CA LEU A 95 -4.73 -8.35 -16.95
C LEU A 95 -3.22 -8.66 -17.06
N VAL A 96 -2.55 -8.90 -15.91
CA VAL A 96 -1.14 -9.31 -15.89
C VAL A 96 -0.95 -10.63 -16.63
N LYS A 97 -1.83 -11.61 -16.38
CA LYS A 97 -1.81 -12.91 -17.08
C LYS A 97 -1.96 -12.76 -18.59
N ALA A 98 -2.79 -11.82 -19.02
CA ALA A 98 -2.99 -11.51 -20.46
C ALA A 98 -1.85 -10.70 -21.08
N GLY A 99 -0.81 -10.32 -20.30
CA GLY A 99 0.33 -9.55 -20.79
C GLY A 99 0.03 -8.07 -21.04
N LEU A 100 -1.06 -7.53 -20.49
CA LEU A 100 -1.45 -6.13 -20.68
C LEU A 100 -0.64 -5.14 -19.83
N GLY A 101 0.05 -5.61 -18.80
CA GLY A 101 0.89 -4.80 -17.94
C GLY A 101 1.26 -5.52 -16.66
N ASN A 102 2.01 -4.85 -15.80
CA ASN A 102 2.49 -5.33 -14.51
C ASN A 102 1.77 -4.60 -13.39
N LEU A 103 1.38 -5.31 -12.34
CA LEU A 103 0.53 -4.77 -11.29
C LEU A 103 1.35 -4.12 -10.19
N LEU A 104 1.25 -2.80 -10.04
CA LEU A 104 1.82 -2.07 -8.90
C LEU A 104 0.87 -2.18 -7.70
N CYS A 105 1.35 -2.77 -6.61
CA CYS A 105 0.56 -2.97 -5.39
C CYS A 105 1.45 -3.03 -4.15
N VAL A 106 0.82 -3.17 -2.98
CA VAL A 106 1.51 -3.42 -1.71
C VAL A 106 1.62 -4.93 -1.44
N GLU A 107 2.71 -5.34 -0.83
CA GLU A 107 3.06 -6.75 -0.58
C GLU A 107 1.98 -7.51 0.18
N GLY A 108 1.43 -6.95 1.28
CA GLY A 108 0.40 -7.61 2.06
C GLY A 108 -0.86 -7.93 1.27
N SER A 109 -1.22 -7.07 0.30
CA SER A 109 -2.34 -7.36 -0.61
C SER A 109 -2.05 -8.54 -1.53
N TRP A 110 -0.79 -8.75 -1.92
CA TRP A 110 -0.33 -9.88 -2.72
C TRP A 110 -0.25 -11.17 -1.90
N THR A 111 0.45 -11.14 -0.75
CA THR A 111 0.74 -12.32 0.08
C THR A 111 -0.53 -13.08 0.50
N ILE A 112 -1.63 -12.36 0.77
CA ILE A 112 -2.92 -12.98 1.09
C ILE A 112 -3.51 -13.77 -0.11
N ARG A 113 -3.06 -13.48 -1.33
CA ARG A 113 -3.64 -13.98 -2.59
C ARG A 113 -2.61 -14.55 -3.53
N GLU A 114 -1.46 -14.93 -3.00
CA GLU A 114 -0.38 -15.52 -3.79
C GLU A 114 -0.90 -16.59 -4.74
N THR A 115 -0.64 -16.37 -6.02
CA THR A 115 -1.19 -17.18 -7.11
C THR A 115 -0.06 -17.74 -7.94
N PRO A 116 -0.02 -19.05 -8.24
CA PRO A 116 0.99 -19.63 -9.12
C PRO A 116 1.06 -18.91 -10.48
N GLY A 117 2.28 -18.77 -11.00
CA GLY A 117 2.55 -18.10 -12.26
C GLY A 117 2.82 -16.58 -12.16
N PHE A 118 2.90 -16.06 -10.94
CA PHE A 118 3.25 -14.67 -10.69
C PHE A 118 4.31 -14.56 -9.59
N VAL A 119 5.05 -13.44 -9.59
CA VAL A 119 6.07 -13.10 -8.61
C VAL A 119 5.89 -11.65 -8.19
N PHE A 120 6.00 -11.37 -6.90
CA PHE A 120 6.07 -10.01 -6.37
C PHE A 120 7.53 -9.57 -6.26
N ILE A 121 7.85 -8.40 -6.79
CA ILE A 121 9.19 -7.81 -6.76
C ILE A 121 9.11 -6.47 -6.04
N PRO A 122 9.76 -6.30 -4.88
CA PRO A 122 9.75 -5.04 -4.15
C PRO A 122 10.52 -3.93 -4.88
N LEU A 123 10.14 -2.67 -4.62
CA LEU A 123 10.83 -1.50 -5.16
C LEU A 123 12.14 -1.22 -4.44
N SER A 124 13.12 -0.68 -5.16
CA SER A 124 14.39 -0.17 -4.64
C SER A 124 14.60 1.29 -5.09
N PRO A 125 14.86 2.25 -4.17
CA PRO A 125 14.85 2.08 -2.71
C PRO A 125 13.47 1.67 -2.20
N VAL A 126 13.44 1.01 -1.05
CA VAL A 126 12.19 0.53 -0.44
C VAL A 126 11.20 1.68 -0.26
N ARG A 127 9.98 1.50 -0.76
CA ARG A 127 8.86 2.42 -0.56
C ARG A 127 7.83 1.73 0.35
N LEU A 128 7.53 2.37 1.47
CA LEU A 128 6.59 1.86 2.44
C LEU A 128 5.20 2.48 2.22
N ALA A 129 4.19 1.66 2.40
CA ALA A 129 2.80 2.05 2.45
C ALA A 129 2.25 1.77 3.85
N ARG A 130 1.50 2.71 4.40
CA ARG A 130 0.83 2.56 5.70
C ARG A 130 -0.66 2.54 5.49
N HIS A 131 -1.35 1.88 6.39
CA HIS A 131 -2.81 1.85 6.41
C HIS A 131 -3.34 2.64 7.59
N ARG A 132 -4.53 3.19 7.43
CA ARG A 132 -5.23 3.91 8.49
C ARG A 132 -6.66 3.40 8.60
N LEU A 133 -7.09 3.19 9.82
CA LEU A 133 -8.53 3.09 10.10
C LEU A 133 -9.13 4.49 9.99
N VAL A 134 -10.23 4.62 9.29
CA VAL A 134 -10.89 5.90 9.04
C VAL A 134 -12.37 5.85 9.34
N ARG A 135 -12.91 7.00 9.79
CA ARG A 135 -14.35 7.27 9.84
C ARG A 135 -14.62 8.64 9.23
N LYS A 136 -15.80 8.84 8.69
CA LYS A 136 -16.20 10.14 8.14
C LYS A 136 -16.38 11.15 9.27
N LYS A 137 -15.82 12.34 9.14
CA LYS A 137 -16.01 13.45 10.07
C LYS A 137 -17.48 13.90 10.06
N ASN A 138 -17.93 14.41 11.20
CA ASN A 138 -19.25 15.00 11.37
C ASN A 138 -20.40 14.05 11.02
N ARG A 139 -20.21 12.74 11.17
CA ARG A 139 -21.24 11.73 10.98
C ARG A 139 -21.49 10.98 12.28
N LEU A 140 -22.77 10.77 12.59
CA LEU A 140 -23.18 9.88 13.68
C LEU A 140 -22.91 8.44 13.27
N LEU A 141 -22.18 7.74 14.09
CA LEU A 141 -21.91 6.31 13.92
C LEU A 141 -22.98 5.48 14.63
N SER A 142 -23.13 4.23 14.23
CA SER A 142 -23.85 3.26 15.03
C SER A 142 -23.13 3.04 16.37
N ARG A 143 -23.86 2.64 17.42
CA ARG A 143 -23.28 2.34 18.74
C ARG A 143 -22.12 1.33 18.65
N THR A 144 -22.27 0.31 17.83
CA THR A 144 -21.25 -0.70 17.60
C THR A 144 -20.00 -0.11 16.96
N ALA A 145 -20.17 0.76 15.97
CA ALA A 145 -19.05 1.42 15.30
C ALA A 145 -18.33 2.42 16.22
N GLU A 146 -19.06 3.13 17.09
CA GLU A 146 -18.47 3.99 18.10
C GLU A 146 -17.65 3.21 19.13
N SER A 147 -18.20 2.10 19.65
CA SER A 147 -17.46 1.23 20.58
C SER A 147 -16.21 0.63 19.94
N PHE A 148 -16.32 0.18 18.69
CA PHE A 148 -15.17 -0.32 17.93
C PHE A 148 -14.11 0.77 17.72
N TRP A 149 -14.54 1.98 17.34
CA TRP A 149 -13.61 3.10 17.13
C TRP A 149 -12.88 3.47 18.41
N ALA A 150 -13.60 3.57 19.54
CA ALA A 150 -13.01 3.88 20.84
C ALA A 150 -12.00 2.80 21.27
N TYR A 151 -12.36 1.53 21.14
CA TYR A 151 -11.47 0.41 21.41
C TYR A 151 -10.20 0.46 20.53
N ALA A 152 -10.36 0.66 19.24
CA ALA A 152 -9.25 0.75 18.31
C ALA A 152 -8.32 1.95 18.62
N ALA A 153 -8.90 3.09 18.97
CA ALA A 153 -8.14 4.28 19.34
C ALA A 153 -7.31 4.10 20.60
N ASP A 154 -7.80 3.32 21.55
CA ASP A 154 -7.12 3.03 22.81
C ASP A 154 -6.03 1.97 22.62
N HIS A 155 -6.36 0.91 21.93
CA HIS A 155 -5.46 -0.22 21.70
C HIS A 155 -4.24 0.18 20.84
N TRP A 156 -4.46 0.89 19.76
CA TRP A 156 -3.35 1.25 18.85
C TRP A 156 -2.48 2.43 19.33
N ARG A 157 -2.96 3.28 20.22
CA ARG A 157 -2.11 4.27 20.92
C ARG A 157 -1.10 3.60 21.86
N SER A 158 -1.46 2.51 22.51
CA SER A 158 -0.56 1.76 23.38
C SER A 158 0.58 1.09 22.59
N GLU A 159 0.32 0.56 21.41
CA GLU A 159 1.35 -0.04 20.53
C GLU A 159 2.38 0.99 20.03
N GLU A 160 1.97 2.22 19.72
CA GLU A 160 2.91 3.30 19.34
C GLU A 160 3.85 3.69 20.49
N SER A 161 3.36 3.67 21.72
CA SER A 161 4.16 3.99 22.91
C SER A 161 5.22 2.91 23.20
N ASP A 162 4.89 1.65 23.02
CA ASP A 162 5.80 0.51 23.25
C ASP A 162 6.89 0.40 22.17
N THR A 163 6.60 0.81 20.94
CA THR A 163 7.56 0.78 19.83
C THR A 163 8.61 1.89 19.97
N GLN A 164 8.30 3.00 20.65
CA GLN A 164 9.26 4.08 20.94
C GLN A 164 10.16 3.80 22.14
N LEU A 165 9.81 2.85 23.00
CA LEU A 165 10.53 2.52 24.24
C LEU A 165 11.55 1.40 24.09
N SER A 166 11.73 0.79 22.91
CA SER A 166 12.80 -0.17 22.65
C SER A 166 14.06 0.56 22.15
N PRO A 167 15.03 0.90 23.02
CA PRO A 167 16.29 1.46 22.57
C PRO A 167 17.10 0.37 21.88
N LYS A 168 17.72 0.73 20.76
CA LYS A 168 18.78 -0.04 20.11
C LYS A 168 19.86 -0.38 21.15
N MET A 169 19.82 -1.57 21.70
CA MET A 169 20.96 -2.19 22.38
C MET A 169 21.59 -3.14 21.37
N SER A 170 22.71 -2.73 20.87
CA SER A 170 23.93 -3.48 20.63
C SER A 170 24.71 -2.90 19.46
N ASP A 171 25.74 -2.17 19.79
CA ASP A 171 27.05 -2.35 19.19
C ASP A 171 28.07 -1.74 20.15
N SER A 172 28.55 -2.56 21.04
CA SER A 172 29.83 -2.36 21.73
C SER A 172 30.31 -3.71 22.24
N GLN A 173 31.34 -4.17 21.63
CA GLN A 173 32.38 -5.11 22.02
C GLN A 173 32.59 -6.19 20.93
N ASN A 174 33.68 -6.10 20.21
CA ASN A 174 34.96 -6.68 20.61
C ASN A 174 36.07 -6.34 19.63
N HIS A 175 37.17 -6.03 20.20
CA HIS A 175 38.61 -6.17 19.88
C HIS A 175 38.98 -6.93 18.61
#